data_442d2f2671af54fa7dabfe30ac76234f
#
_entry.id   442d2f2671af54fa7dabfe30ac76234f
#
_cell.length_a   1.000
_cell.length_b   1.000
_cell.length_c   1.000
_cell.angle_alpha   90.00
_cell.angle_beta   90.00
_cell.angle_gamma   90.00
#
_symmetry.space_group_name_H-M   'P 1'
#
loop_
_entity.id
_entity.type
_entity.pdbx_description
1 polymer ?
#
loop_
_entity_poly.entity_id
_entity_poly.type
_entity_poly.pdbx_seq_one_letter_code
_entity_poly.pdbx_strand_id
1 'polypeptide(L)'
;KKAKKIINKIIQTSSNPFITVLGCYAQLKPEEIAEIDGVNLVIGDKEKLNVAKHVLENYNKDSKRIIHSSIENSTQFTSSFSVNDRVRSFLKIQDGCDYPCTYCTIPKARGKSRSDTQTNILKNIKILESNNISEVVITGVNIGDYGRAKLDGSLLDLLVKIDKESQINRYRISSIEPNLLTKDIINFINDSNKFLPHFHIPLQSGSDRVLKLMKRKYN
;
A
#
# COMPACT_ATOMS: atom_id res chain seq x y z
N LYS A 1 -4.85 -4.10 18.86
CA LYS A 1 -4.61 -5.31 19.72
C LYS A 1 -3.38 -6.10 19.28
N LYS A 2 -3.19 -6.44 17.97
CA LYS A 2 -2.06 -7.27 17.51
C LYS A 2 -0.70 -6.59 17.73
N ALA A 3 -0.56 -5.30 17.37
CA ALA A 3 0.68 -4.54 17.56
C ALA A 3 1.09 -4.49 19.04
N LYS A 4 0.17 -4.14 19.94
CA LYS A 4 0.44 -4.12 21.41
C LYS A 4 0.92 -5.49 21.94
N LYS A 5 0.33 -6.60 21.44
CA LYS A 5 0.79 -7.95 21.84
C LYS A 5 2.23 -8.24 21.38
N ILE A 6 2.61 -7.80 20.17
CA ILE A 6 3.97 -7.98 19.65
C ILE A 6 4.95 -7.15 20.47
N ILE A 7 4.66 -5.89 20.75
CA ILE A 7 5.46 -5.00 21.58
C ILE A 7 5.70 -5.63 22.95
N ASN A 8 4.63 -6.02 23.65
CA ASN A 8 4.74 -6.64 24.97
C ASN A 8 5.57 -7.94 24.94
N LYS A 9 5.42 -8.76 23.89
CA LYS A 9 6.24 -9.96 23.73
C LYS A 9 7.72 -9.62 23.61
N ILE A 10 8.08 -8.62 22.79
CA ILE A 10 9.47 -8.20 22.60
C ILE A 10 10.07 -7.71 23.94
N ILE A 11 9.33 -6.90 24.70
CA ILE A 11 9.75 -6.41 26.01
C ILE A 11 10.05 -7.56 26.97
N GLN A 12 9.20 -8.60 26.96
CA GLN A 12 9.35 -9.76 27.86
C GLN A 12 10.48 -10.71 27.44
N THR A 13 10.82 -10.76 26.16
CA THR A 13 11.78 -11.76 25.63
C THR A 13 13.15 -11.20 25.31
N SER A 14 13.35 -9.89 25.38
CA SER A 14 14.61 -9.24 25.03
C SER A 14 15.11 -8.36 26.17
N SER A 15 16.41 -8.41 26.45
CA SER A 15 17.05 -7.54 27.43
C SER A 15 17.23 -6.14 26.85
N ASN A 16 16.47 -5.17 27.38
CA ASN A 16 16.53 -3.75 27.00
C ASN A 16 16.45 -3.47 25.48
N PRO A 17 15.39 -3.90 24.78
CA PRO A 17 15.27 -3.68 23.35
C PRO A 17 14.96 -2.21 23.04
N PHE A 18 15.57 -1.65 21.99
CA PHE A 18 15.13 -0.37 21.42
C PHE A 18 13.96 -0.60 20.46
N ILE A 19 12.76 -0.22 20.87
CA ILE A 19 11.52 -0.48 20.11
C ILE A 19 11.09 0.75 19.33
N THR A 20 11.10 0.62 18.01
CA THR A 20 10.55 1.61 17.09
C THR A 20 9.23 1.10 16.50
N VAL A 21 8.17 1.91 16.58
CA VAL A 21 6.86 1.59 16.00
C VAL A 21 6.59 2.53 14.82
N LEU A 22 6.25 1.96 13.66
CA LEU A 22 5.97 2.71 12.44
C LEU A 22 4.77 2.15 11.66
N GLY A 23 4.25 2.92 10.71
CA GLY A 23 3.15 2.54 9.83
C GLY A 23 1.80 3.18 10.19
N CYS A 24 0.70 2.63 9.65
CA CYS A 24 -0.62 3.24 9.73
C CYS A 24 -1.11 3.51 11.17
N TYR A 25 -0.81 2.62 12.12
CA TYR A 25 -1.18 2.83 13.52
C TYR A 25 -0.37 3.95 14.15
N ALA A 26 0.93 4.02 13.87
CA ALA A 26 1.79 5.11 14.31
C ALA A 26 1.38 6.47 13.71
N GLN A 27 0.87 6.46 12.47
CA GLN A 27 0.34 7.67 11.82
C GLN A 27 -0.97 8.14 12.46
N LEU A 28 -1.86 7.23 12.86
CA LEU A 28 -3.20 7.57 13.35
C LEU A 28 -3.25 7.87 14.85
N LYS A 29 -2.37 7.24 15.63
CA LYS A 29 -2.40 7.24 17.09
C LYS A 29 -0.98 7.26 17.67
N PRO A 30 -0.15 8.27 17.31
CA PRO A 30 1.26 8.28 17.72
C PRO A 30 1.41 8.41 19.25
N GLU A 31 0.59 9.23 19.90
CA GLU A 31 0.64 9.44 21.34
C GLU A 31 0.24 8.16 22.09
N GLU A 32 -0.86 7.51 21.68
CA GLU A 32 -1.31 6.24 22.29
C GLU A 32 -0.23 5.14 22.21
N ILE A 33 0.59 5.15 21.17
CA ILE A 33 1.69 4.20 21.02
C ILE A 33 2.88 4.60 21.88
N ALA A 34 3.20 5.88 21.96
CA ALA A 34 4.29 6.39 22.79
C ALA A 34 4.05 6.15 24.30
N GLU A 35 2.79 6.07 24.72
CA GLU A 35 2.42 5.73 26.11
C GLU A 35 2.68 4.25 26.46
N ILE A 36 2.89 3.36 25.46
CA ILE A 36 3.19 1.97 25.73
C ILE A 36 4.60 1.87 26.31
N ASP A 37 4.72 1.23 27.49
CA ASP A 37 6.01 1.01 28.11
C ASP A 37 6.94 0.21 27.21
N GLY A 38 8.21 0.62 27.16
CA GLY A 38 9.24 0.02 26.32
C GLY A 38 9.26 0.50 24.87
N VAL A 39 8.32 1.33 24.43
CA VAL A 39 8.42 1.99 23.11
C VAL A 39 9.32 3.22 23.23
N ASN A 40 10.38 3.27 22.43
CA ASN A 40 11.36 4.36 22.42
C ASN A 40 11.06 5.39 21.32
N LEU A 41 10.59 4.93 20.16
CA LEU A 41 10.42 5.79 19.00
C LEU A 41 9.13 5.45 18.24
N VAL A 42 8.35 6.47 17.88
CA VAL A 42 7.15 6.34 17.04
C VAL A 42 7.36 7.16 15.77
N ILE A 43 7.21 6.52 14.60
CA ILE A 43 7.45 7.17 13.30
C ILE A 43 6.18 7.11 12.45
N GLY A 44 5.68 8.27 12.01
CA GLY A 44 4.57 8.39 11.07
C GLY A 44 4.89 7.88 9.67
N ASP A 45 3.85 7.70 8.85
CA ASP A 45 3.99 7.05 7.52
C ASP A 45 4.92 7.80 6.57
N LYS A 46 4.97 9.13 6.64
CA LYS A 46 5.81 9.96 5.78
C LYS A 46 7.31 9.73 6.02
N GLU A 47 7.71 9.51 7.27
CA GLU A 47 9.11 9.36 7.68
C GLU A 47 9.58 7.89 7.76
N LYS A 48 8.72 6.93 7.48
CA LYS A 48 9.03 5.49 7.63
C LYS A 48 10.23 5.02 6.80
N LEU A 49 10.53 5.67 5.68
CA LEU A 49 11.68 5.32 4.84
C LEU A 49 13.01 5.78 5.43
N ASN A 50 12.97 6.76 6.31
CA ASN A 50 14.12 7.29 7.04
C ASN A 50 14.32 6.60 8.39
N VAL A 51 13.68 5.46 8.62
CA VAL A 51 13.69 4.77 9.92
C VAL A 51 15.10 4.51 10.45
N ALA A 52 16.01 4.06 9.61
CA ALA A 52 17.42 3.79 10.01
C ALA A 52 18.09 5.05 10.56
N LYS A 53 17.95 6.18 9.85
CA LYS A 53 18.48 7.49 10.29
C LYS A 53 17.87 7.87 11.63
N HIS A 54 16.54 7.82 11.75
CA HIS A 54 15.87 8.20 12.99
C HIS A 54 16.22 7.30 14.18
N VAL A 55 16.42 6.01 13.94
CA VAL A 55 16.89 5.07 14.97
C VAL A 55 18.30 5.45 15.44
N LEU A 56 19.25 5.64 14.52
CA LEU A 56 20.63 6.00 14.85
C LEU A 56 20.72 7.32 15.64
N GLU A 57 19.91 8.32 15.25
CA GLU A 57 19.89 9.61 15.93
C GLU A 57 19.26 9.57 17.34
N ASN A 58 18.51 8.51 17.66
CA ASN A 58 17.75 8.42 18.92
C ASN A 58 18.12 7.22 19.79
N TYR A 59 18.97 6.30 19.32
CA TYR A 59 19.31 5.05 20.02
C TYR A 59 19.87 5.25 21.44
N ASN A 60 20.65 6.30 21.65
CA ASN A 60 21.29 6.61 22.95
C ASN A 60 20.54 7.67 23.77
N LYS A 61 19.28 7.96 23.43
CA LYS A 61 18.50 8.99 24.13
C LYS A 61 17.45 8.33 25.01
N ASP A 62 17.46 8.64 26.30
CA ASP A 62 16.54 8.10 27.30
C ASP A 62 15.08 8.65 27.18
N SER A 63 14.78 9.48 26.19
CA SER A 63 13.46 10.06 26.02
C SER A 63 12.66 9.40 24.90
N LYS A 64 11.40 9.05 25.17
CA LYS A 64 10.45 8.64 24.15
C LYS A 64 10.28 9.75 23.12
N ARG A 65 10.30 9.41 21.82
CA ARG A 65 10.15 10.39 20.74
C ARG A 65 9.06 10.01 19.75
N ILE A 66 8.35 11.03 19.31
CA ILE A 66 7.37 10.95 18.23
C ILE A 66 7.90 11.77 17.05
N ILE A 67 8.10 11.13 15.91
CA ILE A 67 8.43 11.77 14.65
C ILE A 67 7.21 11.61 13.74
N HIS A 68 6.37 12.62 13.72
CA HIS A 68 5.08 12.62 13.06
C HIS A 68 4.86 13.91 12.28
N SER A 69 4.28 13.79 11.08
CA SER A 69 3.87 14.92 10.27
C SER A 69 2.53 14.62 9.57
N SER A 70 1.79 15.66 9.19
CA SER A 70 0.56 15.50 8.44
C SER A 70 0.82 14.74 7.11
N ILE A 71 -0.04 13.75 6.84
CA ILE A 71 0.01 12.95 5.62
C ILE A 71 -0.85 13.54 4.49
N GLU A 72 -1.70 14.53 4.79
CA GLU A 72 -2.71 15.05 3.86
C GLU A 72 -2.13 15.57 2.55
N ASN A 73 -0.94 16.17 2.61
CA ASN A 73 -0.25 16.74 1.46
C ASN A 73 0.92 15.87 0.96
N SER A 74 0.96 14.60 1.33
CA SER A 74 1.99 13.70 0.83
C SER A 74 1.75 13.37 -0.65
N THR A 75 2.61 13.86 -1.51
CA THR A 75 2.61 13.57 -2.96
C THR A 75 3.62 12.50 -3.34
N GLN A 76 4.59 12.22 -2.48
CA GLN A 76 5.66 11.28 -2.76
C GLN A 76 5.13 9.84 -2.76
N PHE A 77 5.31 9.14 -3.88
CA PHE A 77 5.10 7.71 -3.99
C PHE A 77 6.43 6.98 -3.77
N THR A 78 6.36 5.89 -3.03
CA THR A 78 7.50 4.99 -2.87
C THR A 78 7.15 3.64 -3.41
N SER A 79 7.84 3.25 -4.45
CA SER A 79 7.73 1.92 -5.03
C SER A 79 8.20 0.86 -4.04
N SER A 80 7.55 -0.29 -4.06
CA SER A 80 8.00 -1.46 -3.31
C SER A 80 7.55 -2.74 -4.00
N PHE A 81 8.41 -3.74 -3.98
CA PHE A 81 8.11 -5.08 -4.45
C PHE A 81 8.81 -6.11 -3.56
N SER A 82 8.30 -7.33 -3.56
CA SER A 82 8.92 -8.44 -2.82
C SER A 82 9.72 -9.33 -3.76
N VAL A 83 10.89 -9.78 -3.30
CA VAL A 83 11.73 -10.76 -3.99
C VAL A 83 12.07 -11.87 -3.00
N ASN A 84 12.00 -13.12 -3.43
CA ASN A 84 12.40 -14.31 -2.66
C ASN A 84 11.58 -14.68 -1.42
N ASP A 85 10.48 -13.98 -1.14
CA ASP A 85 9.66 -14.26 0.04
C ASP A 85 8.59 -15.33 -0.17
N ARG A 86 8.14 -15.52 -1.43
CA ARG A 86 6.99 -16.36 -1.79
C ARG A 86 7.07 -16.82 -3.25
N VAL A 87 6.19 -17.75 -3.61
CA VAL A 87 6.02 -18.22 -5.01
C VAL A 87 5.68 -17.08 -5.98
N ARG A 88 5.16 -15.96 -5.49
CA ARG A 88 4.78 -14.78 -6.28
C ARG A 88 5.28 -13.49 -5.63
N SER A 89 5.61 -12.52 -6.46
CA SER A 89 5.98 -11.17 -6.05
C SER A 89 4.77 -10.25 -5.95
N PHE A 90 4.81 -9.30 -5.02
CA PHE A 90 3.85 -8.20 -4.95
C PHE A 90 4.52 -6.91 -5.42
N LEU A 91 3.93 -6.23 -6.39
CA LEU A 91 4.40 -4.95 -6.92
C LEU A 91 3.39 -3.85 -6.60
N LYS A 92 3.77 -2.92 -5.74
CA LYS A 92 2.93 -1.78 -5.38
C LYS A 92 3.03 -0.69 -6.44
N ILE A 93 1.89 -0.36 -7.07
CA ILE A 93 1.78 0.68 -8.11
C ILE A 93 1.00 1.92 -7.65
N GLN A 94 0.20 1.80 -6.58
CA GLN A 94 -0.68 2.85 -6.08
C GLN A 94 -0.72 2.83 -4.55
N ASP A 95 -0.86 3.99 -3.91
CA ASP A 95 -1.00 4.14 -2.45
C ASP A 95 -1.92 5.32 -2.12
N GLY A 96 -2.48 5.32 -0.89
CA GLY A 96 -3.47 6.30 -0.48
C GLY A 96 -4.84 6.10 -1.13
N CYS A 97 -5.83 6.93 -0.77
CA CYS A 97 -7.19 6.83 -1.31
C CYS A 97 -7.95 8.13 -1.10
N ASP A 98 -8.68 8.59 -2.13
CA ASP A 98 -9.52 9.79 -2.08
C ASP A 98 -10.99 9.50 -1.76
N TYR A 99 -11.33 8.24 -1.44
CA TYR A 99 -12.70 7.87 -1.13
C TYR A 99 -13.01 8.16 0.34
N PRO A 100 -14.09 8.93 0.62
CA PRO A 100 -14.46 9.32 1.97
C PRO A 100 -15.34 8.27 2.66
N CYS A 101 -15.03 6.98 2.50
CA CYS A 101 -15.83 5.89 3.09
C CYS A 101 -15.88 6.04 4.61
N THR A 102 -17.09 5.96 5.18
CA THR A 102 -17.37 6.34 6.58
C THR A 102 -16.63 5.48 7.61
N TYR A 103 -16.26 4.26 7.25
CA TYR A 103 -15.58 3.29 8.12
C TYR A 103 -14.07 3.20 7.88
N CYS A 104 -13.56 3.86 6.83
CA CYS A 104 -12.18 3.67 6.36
C CYS A 104 -11.22 4.72 6.93
N THR A 105 -10.13 4.27 7.51
CA THR A 105 -9.09 5.14 8.06
C THR A 105 -7.91 5.35 7.10
N ILE A 106 -7.92 4.72 5.93
CA ILE A 106 -6.81 4.78 4.96
C ILE A 106 -6.47 6.21 4.54
N PRO A 107 -7.43 7.09 4.17
CA PRO A 107 -7.10 8.47 3.80
C PRO A 107 -6.36 9.23 4.91
N LYS A 108 -6.72 8.97 6.17
CA LYS A 108 -6.07 9.57 7.34
C LYS A 108 -4.69 8.98 7.62
N ALA A 109 -4.49 7.68 7.31
CA ALA A 109 -3.25 6.97 7.60
C ALA A 109 -2.22 7.07 6.47
N ARG A 110 -2.69 7.13 5.20
CA ARG A 110 -1.83 7.07 4.02
C ARG A 110 -1.97 8.27 3.09
N GLY A 111 -2.92 9.18 3.38
CA GLY A 111 -3.15 10.37 2.57
C GLY A 111 -3.88 10.10 1.25
N LYS A 112 -3.79 11.07 0.35
CA LYS A 112 -4.44 11.05 -0.96
C LYS A 112 -3.89 9.95 -1.87
N SER A 113 -4.70 9.58 -2.87
CA SER A 113 -4.31 8.64 -3.92
C SER A 113 -3.11 9.17 -4.71
N ARG A 114 -2.09 8.35 -4.86
CA ARG A 114 -0.89 8.61 -5.63
C ARG A 114 -0.38 7.33 -6.27
N SER A 115 0.24 7.47 -7.42
CA SER A 115 0.68 6.35 -8.24
C SER A 115 2.15 6.45 -8.58
N ASP A 116 2.77 5.32 -8.87
CA ASP A 116 4.09 5.26 -9.50
C ASP A 116 3.98 5.58 -10.99
N THR A 117 5.07 5.99 -11.61
CA THR A 117 5.12 6.20 -13.06
C THR A 117 5.19 4.87 -13.80
N GLN A 118 4.64 4.81 -15.02
CA GLN A 118 4.73 3.60 -15.86
C GLN A 118 6.18 3.19 -16.07
N THR A 119 7.06 4.15 -16.34
CA THR A 119 8.50 3.92 -16.54
C THR A 119 9.12 3.22 -15.33
N ASN A 120 8.84 3.68 -14.11
CA ASN A 120 9.38 3.07 -12.89
C ASN A 120 8.78 1.70 -12.62
N ILE A 121 7.49 1.51 -12.87
CA ILE A 121 6.82 0.21 -12.75
C ILE A 121 7.46 -0.81 -13.68
N LEU A 122 7.67 -0.47 -14.96
CA LEU A 122 8.30 -1.36 -15.93
C LEU A 122 9.75 -1.66 -15.56
N LYS A 123 10.50 -0.68 -15.04
CA LYS A 123 11.84 -0.91 -14.49
C LYS A 123 11.83 -1.94 -13.37
N ASN A 124 10.87 -1.83 -12.44
CA ASN A 124 10.72 -2.81 -11.35
C ASN A 124 10.33 -4.19 -11.86
N ILE A 125 9.49 -4.28 -12.90
CA ILE A 125 9.15 -5.54 -13.56
C ILE A 125 10.40 -6.19 -14.15
N LYS A 126 11.29 -5.42 -14.81
CA LYS A 126 12.57 -5.94 -15.32
C LYS A 126 13.46 -6.51 -14.21
N ILE A 127 13.47 -5.89 -13.03
CA ILE A 127 14.17 -6.43 -11.87
C ILE A 127 13.54 -7.76 -11.42
N LEU A 128 12.21 -7.87 -11.41
CA LEU A 128 11.51 -9.10 -11.07
C LEU A 128 11.78 -10.22 -12.11
N GLU A 129 11.83 -9.87 -13.38
CA GLU A 129 12.21 -10.79 -14.46
C GLU A 129 13.63 -11.35 -14.27
N SER A 130 14.61 -10.49 -13.96
CA SER A 130 15.99 -10.91 -13.70
C SER A 130 16.15 -11.80 -12.45
N ASN A 131 15.17 -11.76 -11.55
CA ASN A 131 15.08 -12.65 -10.39
C ASN A 131 14.20 -13.90 -10.63
N ASN A 132 13.88 -14.21 -11.90
CA ASN A 132 13.09 -15.37 -12.31
C ASN A 132 11.70 -15.45 -11.64
N ILE A 133 11.08 -14.31 -11.35
CA ILE A 133 9.72 -14.28 -10.82
C ILE A 133 8.73 -14.64 -11.93
N SER A 134 7.91 -15.65 -11.70
CA SER A 134 6.95 -16.16 -12.67
C SER A 134 5.53 -15.60 -12.51
N GLU A 135 5.19 -15.07 -11.33
CA GLU A 135 3.88 -14.46 -11.06
C GLU A 135 4.04 -13.15 -10.28
N VAL A 136 3.36 -12.10 -10.75
CA VAL A 136 3.31 -10.78 -10.07
C VAL A 136 1.87 -10.42 -9.74
N VAL A 137 1.65 -10.01 -8.49
CA VAL A 137 0.40 -9.39 -8.05
C VAL A 137 0.59 -7.88 -8.04
N ILE A 138 -0.08 -7.19 -8.93
CA ILE A 138 -0.13 -5.72 -8.97
C ILE A 138 -0.99 -5.25 -7.81
N THR A 139 -0.41 -4.45 -6.91
CA THR A 139 -1.05 -4.07 -5.66
C THR A 139 -1.19 -2.56 -5.48
N GLY A 140 -2.17 -2.18 -4.69
CA GLY A 140 -2.41 -0.82 -4.23
C GLY A 140 -3.48 -0.82 -3.15
N VAL A 141 -3.82 0.35 -2.67
CA VAL A 141 -4.97 0.56 -1.77
C VAL A 141 -6.27 0.46 -2.56
N ASN A 142 -6.30 1.12 -3.72
CA ASN A 142 -7.37 1.08 -4.71
C ASN A 142 -6.71 1.24 -6.08
N ILE A 143 -6.35 0.14 -6.71
CA ILE A 143 -5.55 0.19 -7.95
C ILE A 143 -6.29 0.82 -9.12
N GLY A 144 -7.64 0.82 -9.11
CA GLY A 144 -8.43 1.52 -10.12
C GLY A 144 -8.23 3.03 -10.14
N ASP A 145 -7.71 3.61 -9.05
CA ASP A 145 -7.32 5.04 -8.99
C ASP A 145 -5.93 5.31 -9.62
N TYR A 146 -5.24 4.30 -10.16
CA TYR A 146 -3.96 4.48 -10.82
C TYR A 146 -4.06 5.51 -11.95
N GLY A 147 -3.09 6.41 -12.04
CA GLY A 147 -3.04 7.44 -13.07
C GLY A 147 -4.02 8.61 -12.89
N ARG A 148 -4.87 8.60 -11.86
CA ARG A 148 -5.86 9.66 -11.61
C ARG A 148 -5.25 11.05 -11.47
N ALA A 149 -4.03 11.15 -10.97
CA ALA A 149 -3.27 12.40 -10.90
C ALA A 149 -2.66 12.83 -12.25
N LYS A 150 -3.07 12.22 -13.36
CA LYS A 150 -2.70 12.53 -14.75
C LYS A 150 -1.21 12.43 -15.07
N LEU A 151 -0.45 11.61 -14.35
CA LEU A 151 0.99 11.59 -14.55
C LEU A 151 1.41 10.83 -15.82
N ASP A 152 0.70 9.72 -16.18
CA ASP A 152 1.32 8.78 -17.14
C ASP A 152 0.32 7.81 -17.78
N GLY A 153 -0.95 8.20 -17.90
CA GLY A 153 -2.01 7.35 -18.44
C GLY A 153 -2.87 6.66 -17.38
N SER A 154 -3.84 5.90 -17.83
CA SER A 154 -4.82 5.17 -17.02
C SER A 154 -4.26 3.82 -16.53
N LEU A 155 -5.01 3.14 -15.65
CA LEU A 155 -4.71 1.75 -15.29
C LEU A 155 -4.68 0.86 -16.54
N LEU A 156 -5.66 1.00 -17.46
CA LEU A 156 -5.71 0.20 -18.69
C LEU A 156 -4.45 0.39 -19.53
N ASP A 157 -4.00 1.64 -19.71
CA ASP A 157 -2.76 1.92 -20.48
C ASP A 157 -1.55 1.21 -19.87
N LEU A 158 -1.44 1.22 -18.54
CA LEU A 158 -0.39 0.49 -17.83
C LEU A 158 -0.49 -1.01 -18.06
N LEU A 159 -1.70 -1.60 -17.93
CA LEU A 159 -1.89 -3.04 -18.10
C LEU A 159 -1.53 -3.49 -19.52
N VAL A 160 -1.97 -2.75 -20.55
CA VAL A 160 -1.61 -2.99 -21.96
C VAL A 160 -0.09 -2.92 -22.17
N LYS A 161 0.57 -1.96 -21.53
CA LYS A 161 2.01 -1.79 -21.65
C LYS A 161 2.78 -2.93 -20.96
N ILE A 162 2.34 -3.35 -19.79
CA ILE A 162 2.90 -4.53 -19.10
C ILE A 162 2.74 -5.79 -19.95
N ASP A 163 1.57 -6.00 -20.53
CA ASP A 163 1.28 -7.17 -21.37
C ASP A 163 2.25 -7.26 -22.57
N LYS A 164 2.52 -6.11 -23.19
CA LYS A 164 3.42 -6.03 -24.37
C LYS A 164 4.89 -6.16 -24.00
N GLU A 165 5.35 -5.52 -22.91
CA GLU A 165 6.79 -5.35 -22.65
C GLU A 165 7.37 -6.34 -21.65
N SER A 166 6.54 -7.00 -20.83
CA SER A 166 7.02 -7.92 -19.81
C SER A 166 7.22 -9.34 -20.34
N GLN A 167 8.22 -10.04 -19.79
CA GLN A 167 8.45 -11.48 -20.02
C GLN A 167 7.79 -12.35 -18.92
N ILE A 168 7.22 -11.77 -17.88
CA ILE A 168 6.53 -12.51 -16.83
C ILE A 168 5.19 -13.05 -17.37
N ASN A 169 4.97 -14.33 -17.18
CA ASN A 169 3.83 -15.04 -17.79
C ASN A 169 2.51 -14.88 -17.03
N ARG A 170 2.54 -14.37 -15.78
CA ARG A 170 1.33 -14.36 -14.96
C ARG A 170 1.22 -13.10 -14.11
N TYR A 171 0.11 -12.39 -14.30
CA TYR A 171 -0.24 -11.20 -13.54
C TYR A 171 -1.59 -11.35 -12.87
N ARG A 172 -1.71 -10.84 -11.64
CA ARG A 172 -2.98 -10.65 -10.93
C ARG A 172 -3.19 -9.20 -10.59
N ILE A 173 -4.43 -8.79 -10.59
CA ILE A 173 -4.87 -7.50 -10.10
C ILE A 173 -5.41 -7.67 -8.67
N SER A 174 -4.94 -6.85 -7.74
CA SER A 174 -5.47 -6.82 -6.37
C SER A 174 -6.78 -6.02 -6.28
N SER A 175 -7.06 -5.42 -5.13
CA SER A 175 -8.33 -4.73 -4.87
C SER A 175 -8.61 -3.57 -5.83
N ILE A 176 -9.73 -3.65 -6.52
CA ILE A 176 -10.28 -2.61 -7.38
C ILE A 176 -11.73 -2.32 -7.00
N GLU A 177 -12.08 -1.05 -6.88
CA GLU A 177 -13.46 -0.64 -6.60
C GLU A 177 -14.38 -0.95 -7.78
N PRO A 178 -15.64 -1.38 -7.53
CA PRO A 178 -16.58 -1.75 -8.59
C PRO A 178 -16.74 -0.69 -9.69
N ASN A 179 -16.84 0.58 -9.31
CA ASN A 179 -17.00 1.70 -10.24
C ASN A 179 -15.75 2.06 -11.03
N LEU A 180 -14.61 1.48 -10.73
CA LEU A 180 -13.33 1.68 -11.44
C LEU A 180 -12.94 0.48 -12.29
N LEU A 181 -13.62 -0.65 -12.13
CA LEU A 181 -13.47 -1.81 -13.00
C LEU A 181 -14.36 -1.61 -14.25
N THR A 182 -13.77 -0.99 -15.27
CA THR A 182 -14.48 -0.70 -16.51
C THR A 182 -14.61 -1.95 -17.41
N LYS A 183 -15.57 -1.91 -18.34
CA LYS A 183 -15.71 -2.97 -19.36
C LYS A 183 -14.44 -3.17 -20.17
N ASP A 184 -13.72 -2.10 -20.48
CA ASP A 184 -12.48 -2.17 -21.26
C ASP A 184 -11.38 -2.90 -20.51
N ILE A 185 -11.27 -2.71 -19.18
CA ILE A 185 -10.34 -3.48 -18.35
C ILE A 185 -10.73 -4.97 -18.31
N ILE A 186 -12.02 -5.27 -18.19
CA ILE A 186 -12.52 -6.65 -18.18
C ILE A 186 -12.23 -7.33 -19.53
N ASN A 187 -12.54 -6.67 -20.63
CA ASN A 187 -12.30 -7.19 -21.98
C ASN A 187 -10.81 -7.41 -22.21
N PHE A 188 -9.96 -6.44 -21.87
CA PHE A 188 -8.51 -6.58 -21.99
C PHE A 188 -7.99 -7.80 -21.23
N ILE A 189 -8.43 -7.98 -19.98
CA ILE A 189 -7.98 -9.11 -19.15
C ILE A 189 -8.48 -10.45 -19.70
N ASN A 190 -9.70 -10.49 -20.26
CA ASN A 190 -10.23 -11.67 -20.89
C ASN A 190 -9.41 -12.10 -22.13
N ASP A 191 -8.90 -11.13 -22.87
CA ASP A 191 -8.16 -11.35 -24.11
C ASP A 191 -6.64 -11.53 -23.88
N SER A 192 -6.13 -11.15 -22.71
CA SER A 192 -4.72 -11.25 -22.37
C SER A 192 -4.32 -12.70 -22.03
N ASN A 193 -3.15 -13.12 -22.52
CA ASN A 193 -2.55 -14.40 -22.14
C ASN A 193 -1.73 -14.33 -20.84
N LYS A 194 -1.49 -13.14 -20.29
CA LYS A 194 -0.66 -12.91 -19.10
C LYS A 194 -1.47 -12.53 -17.88
N PHE A 195 -2.53 -11.74 -18.07
CA PHE A 195 -3.39 -11.32 -16.97
C PHE A 195 -4.43 -12.40 -16.66
N LEU A 196 -4.48 -12.82 -15.41
CA LEU A 196 -5.46 -13.81 -14.97
C LEU A 196 -6.85 -13.18 -14.81
N PRO A 197 -7.93 -13.83 -15.25
CA PRO A 197 -9.31 -13.37 -15.09
C PRO A 197 -9.76 -13.51 -13.64
N HIS A 198 -9.07 -12.80 -12.75
CA HIS A 198 -9.28 -12.83 -11.31
C HIS A 198 -9.28 -11.42 -10.76
N PHE A 199 -10.37 -11.05 -10.10
CA PHE A 199 -10.55 -9.75 -9.46
C PHE A 199 -10.88 -9.90 -7.98
N HIS A 200 -10.36 -9.01 -7.17
CA HIS A 200 -10.79 -8.80 -5.80
C HIS A 200 -11.60 -7.50 -5.74
N ILE A 201 -12.93 -7.63 -5.66
CA ILE A 201 -13.87 -6.51 -5.73
C ILE A 201 -14.61 -6.41 -4.39
N PRO A 202 -14.47 -5.29 -3.63
CA PRO A 202 -15.14 -5.13 -2.36
C PRO A 202 -16.61 -4.75 -2.56
N LEU A 203 -17.52 -5.70 -2.44
CA LEU A 203 -18.97 -5.47 -2.52
C LEU A 203 -19.51 -4.60 -1.38
N GLN A 204 -18.98 -4.75 -0.18
CA GLN A 204 -19.37 -4.07 1.07
C GLN A 204 -20.81 -4.33 1.53
N SER A 205 -21.81 -4.15 0.66
CA SER A 205 -23.23 -4.39 0.95
C SER A 205 -24.00 -4.65 -0.34
N GLY A 206 -25.04 -5.46 -0.29
CA GLY A 206 -26.05 -5.64 -1.34
C GLY A 206 -27.23 -4.66 -1.23
N SER A 207 -27.12 -3.61 -0.41
CA SER A 207 -28.18 -2.61 -0.22
C SER A 207 -27.68 -1.22 -0.60
N ASP A 208 -28.33 -0.59 -1.57
CA ASP A 208 -28.01 0.77 -2.03
C ASP A 208 -28.10 1.79 -0.89
N ARG A 209 -29.08 1.64 0.00
CA ARG A 209 -29.21 2.47 1.20
C ARG A 209 -27.98 2.39 2.08
N VAL A 210 -27.45 1.19 2.32
CA VAL A 210 -26.25 0.98 3.12
C VAL A 210 -25.02 1.51 2.39
N LEU A 211 -24.85 1.24 1.10
CA LEU A 211 -23.75 1.75 0.28
C LEU A 211 -23.71 3.29 0.29
N LYS A 212 -24.87 3.95 0.18
CA LYS A 212 -24.99 5.41 0.30
C LYS A 212 -24.56 5.92 1.69
N LEU A 213 -24.98 5.25 2.78
CA LEU A 213 -24.54 5.60 4.13
C LEU A 213 -23.03 5.39 4.31
N MET A 214 -22.47 4.38 3.67
CA MET A 214 -21.03 4.11 3.65
C MET A 214 -20.26 5.06 2.73
N LYS A 215 -20.92 5.96 2.01
CA LYS A 215 -20.34 6.87 1.00
C LYS A 215 -19.59 6.12 -0.11
N ARG A 216 -20.16 5.00 -0.57
CA ARG A 216 -19.63 4.26 -1.73
C ARG A 216 -20.02 4.97 -3.03
N LYS A 217 -19.24 4.75 -4.11
CA LYS A 217 -19.43 5.38 -5.42
C LYS A 217 -20.06 4.42 -6.43
N TYR A 218 -20.73 3.39 -5.96
CA TYR A 218 -21.47 2.39 -6.73
C TYR A 218 -22.73 1.97 -5.96
N ASN A 219 -23.66 1.33 -6.63
CA ASN A 219 -24.95 0.82 -6.19
C ASN A 219 -25.16 -0.61 -6.72
#